data_69cdc0403abbcfcaa8ba49ed00c51a7f
#
_entry.id   69cdc0403abbcfcaa8ba49ed00c51a7f
#
_cell.length_a   1.000
_cell.length_b   1.000
_cell.length_c   1.000
_cell.angle_alpha   90.00
_cell.angle_beta   90.00
_cell.angle_gamma   90.00
#
_symmetry.space_group_name_H-M   'P 1'
#
loop_
_entity.id
_entity.type
_entity.pdbx_description
1 polymer ?
#
loop_
_entity_poly.entity_id
_entity_poly.type
_entity_poly.pdbx_seq_one_letter_code
_entity_poly.pdbx_strand_id
1 'polypeptide(L)'
;MNFEFVADTDARLIRPIVHRDERGCFARTWRAETFSQAGVAFVPKQGNSSLSTLRGTVRGMHFQRPPHSDAKIVRCSRGRIHDVIVDLRPESPTRGRIYAQELTAVSGVMLYIPGGFAHGFQTLVDDTLVEYLMGEFHVADLYDGFRYDDPALPIVWPEPVRAISDRDRGWPDIAPRTPWLADSAPAGAL
;
A
#
# COMPACT_ATOMS: atom_id res chain seq x y z
N MET A 1 -12.79 -8.83 -13.24
CA MET A 1 -11.95 -8.58 -12.06
C MET A 1 -12.48 -9.42 -10.92
N ASN A 2 -11.58 -10.04 -10.16
CA ASN A 2 -11.92 -10.75 -8.92
C ASN A 2 -11.35 -9.95 -7.75
N PHE A 3 -12.13 -9.86 -6.67
CA PHE A 3 -11.76 -9.13 -5.46
C PHE A 3 -11.65 -10.12 -4.31
N GLU A 4 -10.49 -10.18 -3.67
CA GLU A 4 -10.21 -11.07 -2.53
C GLU A 4 -9.87 -10.20 -1.31
N PHE A 5 -10.41 -10.54 -0.16
CA PHE A 5 -10.05 -9.84 1.08
C PHE A 5 -8.58 -10.10 1.43
N VAL A 6 -7.91 -9.08 1.91
CA VAL A 6 -6.60 -9.25 2.54
C VAL A 6 -6.84 -9.64 4.00
N ALA A 7 -6.70 -10.93 4.28
CA ALA A 7 -7.02 -11.51 5.59
C ALA A 7 -8.40 -11.07 6.11
N ASP A 8 -8.47 -10.57 7.33
CA ASP A 8 -9.65 -10.10 8.04
C ASP A 8 -9.90 -8.58 7.90
N THR A 9 -9.26 -7.93 6.91
CA THR A 9 -9.42 -6.50 6.63
C THR A 9 -10.44 -6.22 5.53
N ASP A 10 -10.75 -4.93 5.33
CA ASP A 10 -11.49 -4.43 4.17
C ASP A 10 -10.60 -4.03 2.98
N ALA A 11 -9.28 -4.21 3.08
CA ALA A 11 -8.38 -4.17 1.93
C ALA A 11 -8.65 -5.33 0.96
N ARG A 12 -8.34 -5.13 -0.34
CA ARG A 12 -8.62 -6.14 -1.38
C ARG A 12 -7.43 -6.35 -2.29
N LEU A 13 -7.10 -7.60 -2.54
CA LEU A 13 -6.35 -7.96 -3.73
C LEU A 13 -7.32 -7.99 -4.92
N ILE A 14 -6.95 -7.31 -5.98
CA ILE A 14 -7.75 -7.19 -7.20
C ILE A 14 -7.02 -7.88 -8.33
N ARG A 15 -7.58 -9.00 -8.80
CA ARG A 15 -7.05 -9.75 -9.93
C ARG A 15 -7.76 -9.36 -11.21
N PRO A 16 -7.12 -8.67 -12.16
CA PRO A 16 -7.72 -8.33 -13.42
C PRO A 16 -7.96 -9.58 -14.26
N ILE A 17 -9.02 -9.56 -15.10
CA ILE A 17 -9.17 -10.53 -16.17
C ILE A 17 -8.29 -10.06 -17.32
N VAL A 18 -7.31 -10.89 -17.69
CA VAL A 18 -6.34 -10.60 -18.74
C VAL A 18 -6.74 -11.31 -20.03
N HIS A 19 -6.94 -10.55 -21.08
CA HIS A 19 -7.15 -11.05 -22.45
C HIS A 19 -5.81 -11.04 -23.19
N ARG A 20 -5.47 -12.16 -23.84
CA ARG A 20 -4.20 -12.33 -24.57
C ARG A 20 -4.47 -12.68 -26.02
N ASP A 21 -3.67 -12.08 -26.93
CA ASP A 21 -3.62 -12.40 -28.34
C ASP A 21 -2.18 -12.24 -28.87
N GLU A 22 -1.98 -12.33 -30.18
CA GLU A 22 -0.65 -12.19 -30.82
C GLU A 22 0.00 -10.81 -30.60
N ARG A 23 -0.76 -9.79 -30.23
CA ARG A 23 -0.24 -8.43 -29.94
C ARG A 23 0.23 -8.26 -28.50
N GLY A 24 -0.09 -9.23 -27.60
CA GLY A 24 0.23 -9.17 -26.18
C GLY A 24 -0.97 -9.37 -25.28
N CYS A 25 -1.24 -8.43 -24.37
CA CYS A 25 -2.36 -8.56 -23.44
C CYS A 25 -3.09 -7.23 -23.19
N PHE A 26 -4.38 -7.38 -22.90
CA PHE A 26 -5.24 -6.29 -22.46
C PHE A 26 -5.90 -6.68 -21.14
N ALA A 27 -5.92 -5.76 -20.17
CA ALA A 27 -6.65 -5.91 -18.92
C ALA A 27 -7.27 -4.57 -18.51
N ARG A 28 -8.51 -4.62 -18.02
CA ARG A 28 -9.12 -3.45 -17.38
C ARG A 28 -8.60 -3.35 -15.96
N THR A 29 -8.04 -2.19 -15.60
CA THR A 29 -7.46 -1.96 -14.28
C THR A 29 -8.42 -1.27 -13.33
N TRP A 30 -9.40 -0.51 -13.85
CA TRP A 30 -10.42 0.14 -13.04
C TRP A 30 -11.72 0.33 -13.82
N ARG A 31 -12.86 0.16 -13.15
CA ARG A 31 -14.21 0.50 -13.63
C ARG A 31 -15.09 0.75 -12.42
N ALA A 32 -15.65 1.95 -12.31
CA ALA A 32 -16.44 2.40 -11.16
C ALA A 32 -17.55 1.42 -10.76
N GLU A 33 -18.34 0.97 -11.75
CA GLU A 33 -19.45 0.03 -11.53
C GLU A 33 -18.96 -1.32 -10.94
N THR A 34 -17.84 -1.87 -11.46
CA THR A 34 -17.30 -3.16 -11.00
C THR A 34 -16.79 -3.05 -9.55
N PHE A 35 -16.17 -1.93 -9.20
CA PHE A 35 -15.72 -1.67 -7.83
C PHE A 35 -16.89 -1.49 -6.88
N SER A 36 -17.91 -0.72 -7.29
CA SER A 36 -19.15 -0.55 -6.51
C SER A 36 -19.87 -1.87 -6.25
N GLN A 37 -20.00 -2.73 -7.26
CA GLN A 37 -20.60 -4.06 -7.13
C GLN A 37 -19.79 -4.99 -6.19
N ALA A 38 -18.48 -4.79 -6.08
CA ALA A 38 -17.61 -5.51 -5.15
C ALA A 38 -17.61 -4.90 -3.73
N GLY A 39 -18.43 -3.88 -3.47
CA GLY A 39 -18.48 -3.20 -2.18
C GLY A 39 -17.29 -2.26 -1.91
N VAL A 40 -16.54 -1.89 -2.96
CA VAL A 40 -15.39 -0.98 -2.86
C VAL A 40 -15.80 0.41 -3.34
N ALA A 41 -16.12 1.29 -2.38
CA ALA A 41 -16.46 2.68 -2.66
C ALA A 41 -15.18 3.49 -2.95
N PHE A 42 -14.72 3.45 -4.20
CA PHE A 42 -13.52 4.13 -4.64
C PHE A 42 -13.76 4.96 -5.90
N VAL A 43 -13.48 6.25 -5.80
CA VAL A 43 -13.49 7.18 -6.94
C VAL A 43 -12.12 7.82 -7.04
N PRO A 44 -11.35 7.58 -8.10
CA PRO A 44 -10.02 8.16 -8.25
C PRO A 44 -10.11 9.67 -8.46
N LYS A 45 -9.37 10.42 -7.64
CA LYS A 45 -9.22 11.88 -7.74
C LYS A 45 -7.85 12.28 -8.29
N GLN A 46 -6.84 11.41 -8.11
CA GLN A 46 -5.46 11.68 -8.47
C GLN A 46 -4.76 10.37 -8.86
N GLY A 47 -3.86 10.43 -9.82
CA GLY A 47 -2.99 9.33 -10.22
C GLY A 47 -1.53 9.71 -10.09
N ASN A 48 -0.69 8.78 -9.61
CA ASN A 48 0.73 8.99 -9.43
C ASN A 48 1.52 7.82 -10.02
N SER A 49 2.77 8.10 -10.40
CA SER A 49 3.72 7.15 -10.92
C SER A 49 5.05 7.31 -10.18
N SER A 50 5.66 6.21 -9.76
CA SER A 50 6.89 6.19 -8.98
C SER A 50 7.88 5.21 -9.58
N LEU A 51 8.93 5.72 -10.23
CA LEU A 51 10.06 4.93 -10.71
C LEU A 51 11.13 4.85 -9.62
N SER A 52 11.60 3.64 -9.34
CA SER A 52 12.73 3.36 -8.46
C SER A 52 13.78 2.58 -9.24
N THR A 53 14.97 3.14 -9.37
CA THR A 53 16.04 2.59 -10.21
C THR A 53 16.79 1.44 -9.56
N LEU A 54 16.77 1.35 -8.22
CA LEU A 54 17.53 0.35 -7.47
C LEU A 54 16.61 -0.65 -6.76
N ARG A 55 16.96 -1.93 -6.85
CA ARG A 55 16.44 -2.98 -5.94
C ARG A 55 16.77 -2.62 -4.50
N GLY A 56 15.84 -2.91 -3.57
CA GLY A 56 16.01 -2.57 -2.16
C GLY A 56 15.68 -1.10 -1.86
N THR A 57 15.06 -0.36 -2.81
CA THR A 57 14.52 0.97 -2.51
C THR A 57 13.25 0.83 -1.67
N VAL A 58 13.22 1.52 -0.51
CA VAL A 58 12.03 1.62 0.34
C VAL A 58 11.38 2.99 0.15
N ARG A 59 10.05 3.00 0.05
CA ARG A 59 9.20 4.20 0.08
C ARG A 59 8.08 3.98 1.07
N GLY A 60 8.00 4.78 2.10
CA GLY A 60 7.01 4.63 3.17
C GLY A 60 7.65 4.74 4.55
N MET A 61 6.85 4.53 5.57
CA MET A 61 5.38 4.27 5.56
C MET A 61 4.62 5.60 5.53
N HIS A 62 3.65 5.72 4.64
CA HIS A 62 2.92 6.97 4.41
C HIS A 62 1.42 6.79 4.59
N PHE A 63 0.77 7.80 5.15
CA PHE A 63 -0.68 7.90 5.25
C PHE A 63 -1.10 9.36 5.25
N GLN A 64 -2.39 9.62 5.06
CA GLN A 64 -2.97 10.94 5.22
C GLN A 64 -4.01 10.90 6.33
N ARG A 65 -3.89 11.85 7.26
CA ARG A 65 -4.74 11.92 8.46
C ARG A 65 -6.18 12.32 8.13
N PRO A 66 -7.16 11.90 8.94
CA PRO A 66 -8.52 12.44 8.86
C PRO A 66 -8.53 13.98 8.91
N PRO A 67 -9.53 14.64 8.29
CA PRO A 67 -10.70 14.04 7.64
C PRO A 67 -10.46 13.61 6.18
N HIS A 68 -9.26 13.75 5.64
CA HIS A 68 -8.92 13.46 4.25
C HIS A 68 -8.09 12.17 4.10
N SER A 69 -8.44 11.13 4.86
CA SER A 69 -7.78 9.83 4.74
C SER A 69 -7.88 9.29 3.31
N ASP A 70 -6.74 8.92 2.73
CA ASP A 70 -6.63 8.56 1.32
C ASP A 70 -6.70 7.04 1.11
N ALA A 71 -7.76 6.57 0.46
CA ALA A 71 -7.78 5.23 -0.10
C ALA A 71 -6.94 5.17 -1.38
N LYS A 72 -6.33 4.01 -1.66
CA LYS A 72 -5.43 3.83 -2.81
C LYS A 72 -5.71 2.55 -3.57
N ILE A 73 -5.44 2.56 -4.88
CA ILE A 73 -5.26 1.35 -5.67
C ILE A 73 -3.83 1.36 -6.18
N VAL A 74 -3.04 0.39 -5.73
CA VAL A 74 -1.61 0.28 -6.05
C VAL A 74 -1.39 -0.87 -7.01
N ARG A 75 -0.52 -0.67 -8.01
CA ARG A 75 -0.05 -1.73 -8.89
C ARG A 75 1.43 -1.57 -9.22
N CYS A 76 2.12 -2.68 -9.37
CA CYS A 76 3.44 -2.71 -9.99
C CYS A 76 3.24 -2.88 -11.50
N SER A 77 3.59 -1.86 -12.31
CA SER A 77 3.44 -1.88 -13.77
C SER A 77 4.73 -2.28 -14.49
N ARG A 78 5.88 -2.24 -13.81
CA ARG A 78 7.15 -2.81 -14.25
C ARG A 78 7.94 -3.30 -13.03
N GLY A 79 8.53 -4.48 -13.11
CA GLY A 79 9.29 -5.08 -12.03
C GLY A 79 8.40 -5.80 -11.01
N ARG A 80 8.80 -5.74 -9.75
CA ARG A 80 8.08 -6.32 -8.61
C ARG A 80 8.43 -5.61 -7.30
N ILE A 81 7.48 -5.60 -6.38
CA ILE A 81 7.60 -4.99 -5.07
C ILE A 81 7.10 -5.92 -3.97
N HIS A 82 7.67 -5.75 -2.79
CA HIS A 82 7.09 -6.17 -1.52
C HIS A 82 6.28 -4.99 -1.00
N ASP A 83 4.96 -5.09 -1.11
CA ASP A 83 4.01 -4.03 -0.74
C ASP A 83 3.49 -4.29 0.68
N VAL A 84 3.49 -3.26 1.52
CA VAL A 84 3.15 -3.36 2.95
C VAL A 84 2.09 -2.35 3.31
N ILE A 85 1.06 -2.81 4.02
CA ILE A 85 0.03 -1.97 4.61
C ILE A 85 -0.08 -2.21 6.11
N VAL A 86 -0.41 -1.17 6.86
CA VAL A 86 -0.64 -1.22 8.31
C VAL A 86 -1.95 -0.53 8.63
N ASP A 87 -2.86 -1.20 9.33
CA ASP A 87 -4.12 -0.60 9.75
C ASP A 87 -3.89 0.36 10.92
N LEU A 88 -4.08 1.66 10.70
CA LEU A 88 -3.90 2.70 11.72
C LEU A 88 -5.24 3.21 12.29
N ARG A 89 -6.36 2.64 11.93
CA ARG A 89 -7.69 3.07 12.37
C ARG A 89 -7.92 2.65 13.82
N PRO A 90 -8.18 3.59 14.75
CA PRO A 90 -8.31 3.29 16.19
C PRO A 90 -9.42 2.28 16.52
N GLU A 91 -10.54 2.35 15.80
CA GLU A 91 -11.72 1.51 16.03
C GLU A 91 -11.71 0.20 15.23
N SER A 92 -10.65 -0.07 14.47
CA SER A 92 -10.55 -1.28 13.67
C SER A 92 -10.21 -2.51 14.52
N PRO A 93 -10.85 -3.66 14.28
CA PRO A 93 -10.45 -4.91 14.93
C PRO A 93 -9.06 -5.39 14.49
N THR A 94 -8.55 -4.85 13.37
CA THR A 94 -7.22 -5.17 12.81
C THR A 94 -6.20 -4.05 13.01
N ARG A 95 -6.49 -3.09 13.91
CA ARG A 95 -5.58 -1.98 14.21
C ARG A 95 -4.18 -2.50 14.60
N GLY A 96 -3.15 -1.84 14.08
CA GLY A 96 -1.75 -2.20 14.31
C GLY A 96 -1.27 -3.45 13.57
N ARG A 97 -2.15 -4.19 12.88
CA ARG A 97 -1.75 -5.35 12.09
C ARG A 97 -1.05 -4.93 10.80
N ILE A 98 -0.01 -5.67 10.48
CA ILE A 98 0.84 -5.51 9.30
C ILE A 98 0.47 -6.59 8.31
N TYR A 99 0.26 -6.20 7.05
CA TYR A 99 0.03 -7.14 5.95
C TYR A 99 1.01 -6.82 4.84
N ALA A 100 1.57 -7.87 4.26
CA ALA A 100 2.52 -7.75 3.17
C ALA A 100 2.11 -8.64 1.99
N GLN A 101 2.31 -8.13 0.77
CA GLN A 101 1.98 -8.84 -0.45
C GLN A 101 3.00 -8.51 -1.54
N GLU A 102 3.46 -9.52 -2.27
CA GLU A 102 4.24 -9.28 -3.48
C GLU A 102 3.30 -8.85 -4.64
N LEU A 103 3.58 -7.69 -5.24
CA LEU A 103 2.92 -7.23 -6.45
C LEU A 103 3.92 -7.24 -7.60
N THR A 104 3.52 -7.80 -8.73
CA THR A 104 4.38 -7.92 -9.92
C THR A 104 3.68 -7.44 -11.17
N ALA A 105 4.44 -6.88 -12.11
CA ALA A 105 3.92 -6.48 -13.40
C ALA A 105 3.34 -7.68 -14.19
N VAL A 106 3.93 -8.87 -14.02
CA VAL A 106 3.50 -10.10 -14.72
C VAL A 106 2.15 -10.58 -14.24
N SER A 107 1.87 -10.50 -12.94
CA SER A 107 0.58 -10.92 -12.38
C SER A 107 -0.54 -9.91 -12.68
N GLY A 108 -0.19 -8.64 -12.82
CA GLY A 108 -1.12 -7.54 -12.94
C GLY A 108 -2.04 -7.36 -11.70
N VAL A 109 -1.77 -8.07 -10.62
CA VAL A 109 -2.53 -7.94 -9.36
C VAL A 109 -2.34 -6.55 -8.80
N MET A 110 -3.42 -5.97 -8.31
CA MET A 110 -3.46 -4.67 -7.66
C MET A 110 -3.91 -4.82 -6.21
N LEU A 111 -3.52 -3.87 -5.37
CA LEU A 111 -3.97 -3.78 -4.00
C LEU A 111 -4.85 -2.55 -3.81
N TYR A 112 -6.10 -2.74 -3.38
CA TYR A 112 -6.93 -1.67 -2.83
C TYR A 112 -6.66 -1.54 -1.34
N ILE A 113 -6.28 -0.34 -0.93
CA ILE A 113 -5.95 0.04 0.43
C ILE A 113 -7.00 1.05 0.90
N PRO A 114 -7.82 0.75 1.91
CA PRO A 114 -8.78 1.70 2.47
C PRO A 114 -8.11 2.92 3.10
N GLY A 115 -8.87 4.01 3.24
CA GLY A 115 -8.40 5.16 4.02
C GLY A 115 -8.14 4.79 5.47
N GLY A 116 -7.08 5.37 6.06
CA GLY A 116 -6.66 5.11 7.43
C GLY A 116 -5.63 3.98 7.57
N PHE A 117 -5.21 3.37 6.45
CA PHE A 117 -4.03 2.52 6.44
C PHE A 117 -2.78 3.35 6.13
N ALA A 118 -1.65 2.97 6.74
CA ALA A 118 -0.34 3.35 6.23
C ALA A 118 0.08 2.39 5.12
N HIS A 119 0.84 2.90 4.16
CA HIS A 119 1.33 2.15 3.00
C HIS A 119 2.80 2.43 2.74
N GLY A 120 3.52 1.42 2.36
CA GLY A 120 4.89 1.50 1.88
C GLY A 120 5.25 0.28 1.05
N PHE A 121 6.37 0.35 0.34
CA PHE A 121 6.85 -0.79 -0.43
C PHE A 121 8.36 -0.82 -0.52
N GLN A 122 8.91 -2.00 -0.80
CA GLN A 122 10.30 -2.21 -1.16
C GLN A 122 10.40 -2.81 -2.57
N THR A 123 11.28 -2.27 -3.41
CA THR A 123 11.54 -2.82 -4.73
C THR A 123 12.38 -4.10 -4.64
N LEU A 124 11.98 -5.14 -5.37
CA LEU A 124 12.64 -6.45 -5.40
C LEU A 124 13.53 -6.66 -6.63
N VAL A 125 13.48 -5.73 -7.58
CA VAL A 125 14.35 -5.66 -8.76
C VAL A 125 14.63 -4.21 -9.10
N ASP A 126 15.66 -3.98 -9.95
CA ASP A 126 15.96 -2.66 -10.46
C ASP A 126 14.88 -2.16 -11.44
N ASP A 127 14.85 -0.85 -11.70
CA ASP A 127 13.95 -0.17 -12.63
C ASP A 127 12.47 -0.50 -12.44
N THR A 128 12.03 -0.56 -11.20
CA THR A 128 10.65 -0.89 -10.81
C THR A 128 9.75 0.34 -10.91
N LEU A 129 8.59 0.20 -11.59
CA LEU A 129 7.57 1.23 -11.72
C LEU A 129 6.31 0.84 -10.96
N VAL A 130 5.92 1.68 -10.03
CA VAL A 130 4.68 1.57 -9.24
C VAL A 130 3.75 2.71 -9.61
N GLU A 131 2.52 2.38 -9.91
CA GLU A 131 1.46 3.35 -10.17
C GLU A 131 0.35 3.19 -9.14
N TYR A 132 -0.23 4.31 -8.73
CA TYR A 132 -1.34 4.28 -7.78
C TYR A 132 -2.35 5.38 -8.05
N LEU A 133 -3.62 5.00 -7.97
CA LEU A 133 -4.75 5.90 -7.97
C LEU A 133 -5.09 6.24 -6.52
N MET A 134 -5.37 7.51 -6.26
CA MET A 134 -5.71 8.03 -4.94
C MET A 134 -7.20 8.39 -4.92
N GLY A 135 -7.90 8.00 -3.87
CA GLY A 135 -9.30 8.36 -3.62
C GLY A 135 -9.49 9.74 -3.00
N GLU A 136 -8.38 10.39 -2.60
CA GLU A 136 -8.39 11.74 -2.06
C GLU A 136 -7.26 12.58 -2.67
N PHE A 137 -7.41 13.92 -2.65
CA PHE A 137 -6.33 14.83 -3.03
C PHE A 137 -5.23 14.84 -1.96
N HIS A 138 -4.02 15.11 -2.39
CA HIS A 138 -2.92 15.33 -1.46
C HIS A 138 -3.12 16.62 -0.67
N VAL A 139 -3.14 16.51 0.67
CA VAL A 139 -3.22 17.64 1.59
C VAL A 139 -1.94 17.66 2.41
N ALA A 140 -1.04 18.59 2.11
CA ALA A 140 0.33 18.61 2.66
C ALA A 140 0.35 18.60 4.20
N ASP A 141 -0.55 19.36 4.85
CA ASP A 141 -0.62 19.47 6.31
C ASP A 141 -1.18 18.21 7.00
N LEU A 142 -1.81 17.33 6.24
CA LEU A 142 -2.36 16.06 6.74
C LEU A 142 -1.53 14.86 6.30
N TYR A 143 -0.59 15.06 5.36
CA TYR A 143 0.32 14.00 4.93
C TYR A 143 1.32 13.68 6.02
N ASP A 144 1.38 12.42 6.39
CA ASP A 144 2.14 11.94 7.54
C ASP A 144 2.80 10.59 7.22
N GLY A 145 3.68 10.14 8.11
CA GLY A 145 4.38 8.88 7.98
C GLY A 145 5.02 8.44 9.29
N PHE A 146 5.56 7.24 9.28
CA PHE A 146 6.44 6.72 10.31
C PHE A 146 7.60 5.95 9.69
N ARG A 147 8.65 5.73 10.45
CA ARG A 147 9.84 5.07 9.92
C ARG A 147 9.57 3.63 9.50
N TYR A 148 10.20 3.23 8.42
CA TYR A 148 10.14 1.88 7.86
C TYR A 148 10.63 0.79 8.82
N ASP A 149 11.43 1.16 9.81
CA ASP A 149 12.04 0.33 10.86
C ASP A 149 11.52 0.68 12.26
N ASP A 150 10.30 1.20 12.35
CA ASP A 150 9.66 1.57 13.61
C ASP A 150 9.57 0.36 14.56
N PRO A 151 10.10 0.43 15.79
CA PRO A 151 10.13 -0.71 16.71
C PRO A 151 8.74 -1.14 17.20
N ALA A 152 7.73 -0.26 17.15
CA ALA A 152 6.35 -0.60 17.52
C ALA A 152 5.62 -1.37 16.41
N LEU A 153 6.11 -1.29 15.18
CA LEU A 153 5.53 -1.95 14.02
C LEU A 153 6.65 -2.70 13.25
N PRO A 154 7.02 -3.91 13.66
CA PRO A 154 8.18 -4.64 13.15
C PRO A 154 7.93 -5.17 11.73
N ILE A 155 8.03 -4.28 10.74
CA ILE A 155 7.89 -4.62 9.32
C ILE A 155 9.11 -5.41 8.88
N VAL A 156 8.87 -6.57 8.24
CA VAL A 156 9.93 -7.39 7.66
C VAL A 156 10.15 -6.99 6.20
N TRP A 157 11.30 -6.42 5.89
CA TRP A 157 11.71 -6.09 4.54
C TRP A 157 12.59 -7.21 3.99
N PRO A 158 12.24 -7.84 2.84
CA PRO A 158 12.95 -9.02 2.33
C PRO A 158 14.37 -8.72 1.81
N GLU A 159 14.65 -7.45 1.47
CA GLU A 159 15.94 -7.02 0.93
C GLU A 159 16.63 -6.02 1.87
N PRO A 160 17.97 -5.98 1.85
CA PRO A 160 18.68 -4.88 2.49
C PRO A 160 18.21 -3.53 1.90
N VAL A 161 17.94 -2.55 2.77
CA VAL A 161 17.54 -1.20 2.32
C VAL A 161 18.73 -0.51 1.69
N ARG A 162 18.67 -0.28 0.37
CA ARG A 162 19.74 0.34 -0.42
C ARG A 162 19.50 1.82 -0.69
N ALA A 163 18.24 2.19 -0.83
CA ALA A 163 17.84 3.59 -1.05
C ALA A 163 16.54 3.88 -0.29
N ILE A 164 16.50 5.03 0.34
CA ILE A 164 15.34 5.59 1.03
C ILE A 164 15.51 7.11 1.09
N SER A 165 14.44 7.88 0.96
CA SER A 165 14.53 9.34 1.06
C SER A 165 14.89 9.79 2.47
N ASP A 166 15.54 10.96 2.59
CA ASP A 166 15.82 11.56 3.91
C ASP A 166 14.53 11.83 4.68
N ARG A 167 13.46 12.18 3.98
CA ARG A 167 12.13 12.34 4.57
C ARG A 167 11.64 11.05 5.20
N ASP A 168 11.68 9.93 4.48
CA ASP A 168 11.18 8.64 4.96
C ASP A 168 12.04 8.07 6.09
N ARG A 169 13.34 8.35 6.06
CA ARG A 169 14.27 8.00 7.14
C ARG A 169 14.05 8.85 8.38
N GLY A 170 13.63 10.10 8.20
CA GLY A 170 13.46 11.09 9.26
C GLY A 170 12.09 11.13 9.92
N TRP A 171 11.14 10.28 9.51
CA TRP A 171 9.85 10.22 10.17
C TRP A 171 9.98 9.87 11.64
N PRO A 172 9.18 10.48 12.53
CA PRO A 172 9.14 10.08 13.94
C PRO A 172 8.47 8.71 14.10
N ASP A 173 8.77 8.04 15.21
CA ASP A 173 8.10 6.78 15.57
C ASP A 173 6.60 6.99 15.75
N ILE A 174 5.80 5.95 15.42
CA ILE A 174 4.35 6.04 15.42
C ILE A 174 3.74 5.89 16.82
N ALA A 175 4.33 5.07 17.70
CA ALA A 175 3.76 4.74 18.99
C ALA A 175 3.42 5.97 19.87
N PRO A 176 4.26 7.02 19.97
CA PRO A 176 3.91 8.21 20.76
C PRO A 176 2.71 8.99 20.21
N ARG A 177 2.39 8.79 18.92
CA ARG A 177 1.30 9.49 18.20
C ARG A 177 0.01 8.66 18.10
N THR A 178 0.10 7.40 18.47
CA THR A 178 -1.00 6.44 18.45
C THR A 178 -1.03 5.67 19.77
N PRO A 179 -1.56 6.26 20.86
CA PRO A 179 -1.52 5.66 22.20
C PRO A 179 -2.08 4.24 22.26
N TRP A 180 -3.04 3.90 21.37
CA TRP A 180 -3.62 2.57 21.27
C TRP A 180 -2.64 1.49 20.77
N LEU A 181 -1.52 1.86 20.14
CA LEU A 181 -0.46 0.90 19.76
C LEU A 181 0.30 0.37 20.98
N ALA A 182 0.41 1.18 22.04
CA ALA A 182 1.10 0.79 23.27
C ALA A 182 0.33 -0.33 24.02
N ASP A 183 -0.97 -0.42 23.82
CA ASP A 183 -1.83 -1.45 24.44
C ASP A 183 -1.94 -2.74 23.62
N SER A 184 -1.35 -2.76 22.43
CA SER A 184 -1.36 -3.93 21.54
C SER A 184 -0.15 -4.80 21.84
N ALA A 185 -0.35 -5.96 22.46
CA ALA A 185 0.70 -6.98 22.48
C ALA A 185 1.12 -7.34 21.03
N PRO A 186 2.41 -7.61 20.75
CA PRO A 186 2.84 -7.97 19.41
C PRO A 186 2.06 -9.19 18.95
N ALA A 187 1.20 -9.01 17.94
CA ALA A 187 0.54 -10.12 17.28
C ALA A 187 1.65 -10.96 16.65
N GLY A 188 1.76 -12.20 17.12
CA GLY A 188 2.80 -13.14 16.68
C GLY A 188 2.90 -13.16 15.16
N ALA A 189 4.13 -13.10 14.67
CA ALA A 189 4.46 -13.35 13.29
C ALA A 189 3.91 -14.72 12.89
N LEU A 190 3.07 -14.76 11.87
CA LEU A 190 2.70 -15.97 11.13
C LEU A 190 3.57 -16.07 9.89
#